data_11039ef8b852a1a971a559a73eb05698
#
_entry.id   11039ef8b852a1a971a559a73eb05698
#
_cell.length_a   1.000
_cell.length_b   1.000
_cell.length_c   1.000
_cell.angle_alpha   90.00
_cell.angle_beta   90.00
_cell.angle_gamma   90.00
#
_symmetry.space_group_name_H-M   'P 1'
#
loop_
_entity.id
_entity.type
_entity.pdbx_description
1 polymer ?
#
loop_
_entity_poly.entity_id
_entity_poly.type
_entity_poly.pdbx_seq_one_letter_code
_entity_poly.pdbx_strand_id
1 'polypeptide(L)'
;MAVMFAMLEPGDKIMGMNLDHGGHLTHGSPVNMSGKYFDVAHYGVNADGVIDYDEVLRIAKEHKPKLIVAGASAYARTIDFKRFREIADEVGAYLMVDIAHIAGLVATGLHPSPIPYAHVTTTTTHKTLRGPRGGMIMCSEEMNKKFNFNKAVFPGIQGGPLMHVIAGKAVCFKEALEPEYKTYMEQVVKNAKALCNGLKARGVKIVSGDTDNHLMLVDLSGTETSGKELEKRLDDAHVTANKNTIPNDPRSPFVTSGVRLAT
;
A
#
# COMPACT_ATOMS: atom_id res chain seq x y z
N MET A 1 3.08 11.51 -5.49
CA MET A 1 3.48 12.35 -6.66
C MET A 1 4.58 13.35 -6.31
N ALA A 2 4.48 14.19 -5.23
CA ALA A 2 5.56 15.13 -4.88
C ALA A 2 6.94 14.46 -4.81
N VAL A 3 7.03 13.29 -4.17
CA VAL A 3 8.27 12.50 -4.09
C VAL A 3 8.77 12.12 -5.47
N MET A 4 7.89 11.60 -6.32
CA MET A 4 8.28 11.19 -7.69
C MET A 4 8.79 12.38 -8.50
N PHE A 5 8.07 13.52 -8.50
CA PHE A 5 8.53 14.71 -9.23
C PHE A 5 9.75 15.38 -8.62
N ALA A 6 10.09 15.14 -7.35
CA ALA A 6 11.34 15.58 -6.76
C ALA A 6 12.54 14.71 -7.20
N MET A 7 12.32 13.42 -7.41
CA MET A 7 13.38 12.43 -7.62
C MET A 7 13.57 12.02 -9.08
N LEU A 8 12.58 12.29 -9.94
CA LEU A 8 12.48 11.75 -11.29
C LEU A 8 12.10 12.84 -12.29
N GLU A 9 12.53 12.65 -13.54
CA GLU A 9 12.07 13.38 -14.69
C GLU A 9 11.02 12.58 -15.48
N PRO A 10 10.11 13.21 -16.25
CA PRO A 10 9.19 12.52 -17.14
C PRO A 10 9.91 11.53 -18.06
N GLY A 11 9.42 10.31 -18.15
CA GLY A 11 10.04 9.23 -18.90
C GLY A 11 11.05 8.38 -18.11
N ASP A 12 11.40 8.78 -16.90
CA ASP A 12 12.26 7.94 -16.05
C ASP A 12 11.57 6.61 -15.70
N LYS A 13 12.39 5.58 -15.52
CA LYS A 13 11.92 4.23 -15.21
C LYS A 13 11.60 4.07 -13.74
N ILE A 14 10.42 3.56 -13.44
CA ILE A 14 9.99 3.19 -12.10
C ILE A 14 9.53 1.73 -12.05
N MET A 15 9.50 1.16 -10.86
CA MET A 15 8.92 -0.15 -10.63
C MET A 15 8.00 -0.10 -9.42
N GLY A 16 6.78 -0.65 -9.56
CA GLY A 16 5.78 -0.70 -8.50
C GLY A 16 4.99 -2.00 -8.52
N MET A 17 4.23 -2.27 -7.46
CA MET A 17 3.37 -3.45 -7.40
C MET A 17 2.23 -3.32 -8.41
N ASN A 18 1.97 -4.40 -9.16
CA ASN A 18 0.84 -4.47 -10.09
C ASN A 18 -0.49 -4.20 -9.36
N LEU A 19 -1.33 -3.37 -9.97
CA LEU A 19 -2.63 -3.01 -9.40
C LEU A 19 -3.51 -4.25 -9.16
N ASP A 20 -3.51 -5.20 -10.09
CA ASP A 20 -4.31 -6.44 -10.01
C ASP A 20 -3.77 -7.42 -8.94
N HIS A 21 -2.54 -7.23 -8.50
CA HIS A 21 -1.90 -8.01 -7.43
C HIS A 21 -1.94 -7.30 -6.06
N GLY A 22 -2.70 -6.22 -5.95
CA GLY A 22 -2.87 -5.48 -4.70
C GLY A 22 -2.11 -4.16 -4.61
N GLY A 23 -1.46 -3.70 -5.69
CA GLY A 23 -0.80 -2.39 -5.77
C GLY A 23 -1.77 -1.22 -5.62
N HIS A 24 -1.24 -0.02 -5.62
CA HIS A 24 -2.03 1.22 -5.59
C HIS A 24 -1.96 1.92 -6.95
N LEU A 25 -3.02 2.66 -7.32
CA LEU A 25 -3.09 3.44 -8.57
C LEU A 25 -1.87 4.35 -8.76
N THR A 26 -1.37 4.95 -7.68
CA THR A 26 -0.21 5.87 -7.73
C THR A 26 1.15 5.16 -7.84
N HIS A 27 1.17 3.83 -7.91
CA HIS A 27 2.39 3.05 -8.08
C HIS A 27 2.64 2.65 -9.55
N GLY A 28 2.19 3.46 -10.49
CA GLY A 28 2.45 3.27 -11.91
C GLY A 28 1.26 2.81 -12.76
N SER A 29 0.03 2.84 -12.23
CA SER A 29 -1.14 2.49 -13.03
C SER A 29 -1.31 3.44 -14.23
N PRO A 30 -1.60 2.94 -15.44
CA PRO A 30 -1.70 3.75 -16.66
C PRO A 30 -2.81 4.81 -16.61
N VAL A 31 -3.79 4.67 -15.72
CA VAL A 31 -4.84 5.67 -15.52
C VAL A 31 -4.44 6.78 -14.54
N ASN A 32 -3.30 6.63 -13.87
CA ASN A 32 -2.78 7.58 -12.90
C ASN A 32 -1.63 8.40 -13.48
N MET A 33 -1.36 9.57 -12.92
CA MET A 33 -0.22 10.43 -13.30
C MET A 33 1.10 9.66 -13.29
N SER A 34 1.33 8.76 -12.33
CA SER A 34 2.54 7.95 -12.24
C SER A 34 2.75 7.05 -13.46
N GLY A 35 1.69 6.43 -13.99
CA GLY A 35 1.77 5.62 -15.19
C GLY A 35 1.77 6.42 -16.50
N LYS A 36 1.37 7.70 -16.45
CA LYS A 36 1.38 8.58 -17.64
C LYS A 36 2.71 9.29 -17.84
N TYR A 37 3.43 9.60 -16.74
CA TYR A 37 4.68 10.36 -16.79
C TYR A 37 5.92 9.50 -16.79
N PHE A 38 5.85 8.26 -16.29
CA PHE A 38 7.01 7.40 -16.10
C PHE A 38 6.90 6.10 -16.91
N ASP A 39 8.05 5.54 -17.27
CA ASP A 39 8.16 4.19 -17.85
C ASP A 39 8.09 3.16 -16.70
N VAL A 40 7.04 2.33 -16.69
CA VAL A 40 6.67 1.53 -15.51
C VAL A 40 6.85 0.04 -15.77
N ALA A 41 7.62 -0.64 -14.93
CA ALA A 41 7.55 -2.08 -14.75
C ALA A 41 6.77 -2.45 -13.49
N HIS A 42 6.11 -3.59 -13.51
CA HIS A 42 5.32 -4.07 -12.39
C HIS A 42 5.88 -5.39 -11.86
N TYR A 43 6.04 -5.47 -10.52
CA TYR A 43 6.18 -6.74 -9.84
C TYR A 43 4.85 -7.20 -9.27
N GLY A 44 4.74 -8.48 -8.95
CA GLY A 44 3.51 -9.08 -8.48
C GLY A 44 3.71 -10.03 -7.30
N VAL A 45 2.73 -10.88 -7.12
CA VAL A 45 2.76 -12.00 -6.17
C VAL A 45 2.86 -13.32 -6.92
N ASN A 46 3.39 -14.35 -6.26
CA ASN A 46 3.45 -15.71 -6.76
C ASN A 46 2.07 -16.42 -6.70
N ALA A 47 2.03 -17.71 -7.02
CA ALA A 47 0.81 -18.52 -7.01
C ALA A 47 0.16 -18.60 -5.62
N ASP A 48 0.94 -18.44 -4.55
CA ASP A 48 0.45 -18.45 -3.17
C ASP A 48 -0.08 -17.07 -2.72
N GLY A 49 -0.05 -16.06 -3.61
CA GLY A 49 -0.51 -14.70 -3.30
C GLY A 49 0.46 -13.90 -2.43
N VAL A 50 1.74 -14.26 -2.39
CA VAL A 50 2.80 -13.54 -1.65
C VAL A 50 3.84 -12.95 -2.59
N ILE A 51 4.44 -11.82 -2.20
CA ILE A 51 5.48 -11.16 -3.00
C ILE A 51 6.65 -12.11 -3.20
N ASP A 52 7.04 -12.32 -4.47
CA ASP A 52 8.21 -13.07 -4.85
C ASP A 52 9.40 -12.11 -5.03
N TYR A 53 10.26 -12.04 -4.03
CA TYR A 53 11.38 -11.11 -4.03
C TYR A 53 12.47 -11.44 -5.07
N ASP A 54 12.58 -12.70 -5.49
CA ASP A 54 13.51 -13.08 -6.55
C ASP A 54 13.00 -12.62 -7.92
N GLU A 55 11.69 -12.68 -8.12
CA GLU A 55 11.05 -12.10 -9.30
C GLU A 55 11.11 -10.57 -9.30
N VAL A 56 10.95 -9.92 -8.12
CA VAL A 56 11.18 -8.47 -7.97
C VAL A 56 12.60 -8.09 -8.41
N LEU A 57 13.60 -8.85 -7.96
CA LEU A 57 15.00 -8.62 -8.34
C LEU A 57 15.22 -8.83 -9.86
N ARG A 58 14.65 -9.89 -10.41
CA ARG A 58 14.76 -10.19 -11.85
C ARG A 58 14.21 -9.03 -12.68
N ILE A 59 13.01 -8.56 -12.36
CA ILE A 59 12.38 -7.44 -13.07
C ILE A 59 13.20 -6.14 -12.87
N ALA A 60 13.69 -5.88 -11.65
CA ALA A 60 14.52 -4.72 -11.37
C ALA A 60 15.82 -4.71 -12.22
N LYS A 61 16.48 -5.86 -12.37
CA LYS A 61 17.68 -6.00 -13.21
C LYS A 61 17.41 -5.76 -14.69
N GLU A 62 16.28 -6.25 -15.19
CA GLU A 62 15.85 -6.10 -16.57
C GLU A 62 15.45 -4.66 -16.88
N HIS A 63 14.57 -4.09 -16.08
CA HIS A 63 14.00 -2.75 -16.29
C HIS A 63 14.96 -1.63 -15.90
N LYS A 64 15.79 -1.84 -14.88
CA LYS A 64 16.73 -0.86 -14.29
C LYS A 64 16.01 0.44 -13.88
N PRO A 65 15.06 0.36 -12.93
CA PRO A 65 14.31 1.53 -12.49
C PRO A 65 15.22 2.49 -11.72
N LYS A 66 14.93 3.80 -11.79
CA LYS A 66 15.52 4.80 -10.90
C LYS A 66 14.87 4.79 -9.52
N LEU A 67 13.58 4.39 -9.46
CA LEU A 67 12.80 4.33 -8.22
C LEU A 67 12.00 3.03 -8.16
N ILE A 68 12.18 2.30 -7.06
CA ILE A 68 11.32 1.18 -6.68
C ILE A 68 10.31 1.67 -5.64
N VAL A 69 9.02 1.40 -5.87
CA VAL A 69 7.92 1.72 -4.95
C VAL A 69 7.45 0.42 -4.31
N ALA A 70 7.70 0.27 -3.01
CA ALA A 70 7.16 -0.82 -2.20
C ALA A 70 5.94 -0.34 -1.41
N GLY A 71 4.96 -1.21 -1.25
CA GLY A 71 3.70 -0.91 -0.56
C GLY A 71 2.49 -1.39 -1.36
N ALA A 72 1.35 -1.50 -0.70
CA ALA A 72 0.17 -2.09 -1.30
C ALA A 72 -1.13 -1.52 -0.71
N SER A 73 -2.23 -1.69 -1.47
CA SER A 73 -3.60 -1.35 -1.05
C SER A 73 -4.41 -2.58 -0.65
N ALA A 74 -4.08 -3.75 -1.19
CA ALA A 74 -4.82 -5.00 -0.99
C ALA A 74 -3.87 -6.20 -0.84
N TYR A 75 -2.85 -6.06 0.00
CA TYR A 75 -1.90 -7.12 0.31
C TYR A 75 -1.96 -7.43 1.81
N ALA A 76 -2.30 -8.68 2.12
CA ALA A 76 -2.63 -9.11 3.48
C ALA A 76 -1.42 -9.61 4.29
N ARG A 77 -0.24 -9.72 3.68
CA ARG A 77 0.95 -10.31 4.33
C ARG A 77 1.97 -9.23 4.71
N THR A 78 2.90 -9.61 5.55
CA THR A 78 4.03 -8.76 5.93
C THR A 78 4.92 -8.47 4.73
N ILE A 79 5.37 -7.22 4.59
CA ILE A 79 6.31 -6.79 3.53
C ILE A 79 7.71 -6.72 4.11
N ASP A 80 8.68 -7.37 3.46
CA ASP A 80 10.09 -7.30 3.82
C ASP A 80 10.76 -6.08 3.17
N PHE A 81 10.79 -4.97 3.89
CA PHE A 81 11.42 -3.72 3.42
C PHE A 81 12.94 -3.82 3.34
N LYS A 82 13.56 -4.69 4.16
CA LYS A 82 15.01 -4.93 4.08
C LYS A 82 15.34 -5.58 2.74
N ARG A 83 14.59 -6.59 2.33
CA ARG A 83 14.80 -7.25 1.05
C ARG A 83 14.57 -6.30 -0.14
N PHE A 84 13.56 -5.44 -0.07
CA PHE A 84 13.39 -4.38 -1.07
C PHE A 84 14.57 -3.42 -1.13
N ARG A 85 15.17 -3.06 0.02
CA ARG A 85 16.36 -2.21 0.06
C ARG A 85 17.56 -2.90 -0.59
N GLU A 86 17.81 -4.16 -0.29
CA GLU A 86 18.88 -4.94 -0.91
C GLU A 86 18.73 -4.99 -2.44
N ILE A 87 17.51 -5.21 -2.94
CA ILE A 87 17.20 -5.18 -4.37
C ILE A 87 17.46 -3.79 -4.98
N ALA A 88 17.01 -2.74 -4.31
CA ALA A 88 17.22 -1.37 -4.77
C ALA A 88 18.71 -1.03 -4.88
N ASP A 89 19.50 -1.40 -3.86
CA ASP A 89 20.95 -1.17 -3.84
C ASP A 89 21.65 -1.95 -4.96
N GLU A 90 21.23 -3.20 -5.22
CA GLU A 90 21.83 -4.04 -6.26
C GLU A 90 21.66 -3.47 -7.68
N VAL A 91 20.56 -2.76 -7.94
CA VAL A 91 20.29 -2.14 -9.25
C VAL A 91 20.57 -0.63 -9.29
N GLY A 92 21.06 -0.05 -8.19
CA GLY A 92 21.32 1.39 -8.08
C GLY A 92 20.08 2.27 -8.06
N ALA A 93 18.94 1.73 -7.62
CA ALA A 93 17.67 2.44 -7.53
C ALA A 93 17.47 3.09 -6.16
N TYR A 94 16.62 4.12 -6.11
CA TYR A 94 16.07 4.57 -4.84
C TYR A 94 14.89 3.68 -4.43
N LEU A 95 14.68 3.55 -3.11
CA LEU A 95 13.52 2.86 -2.53
C LEU A 95 12.57 3.88 -1.90
N MET A 96 11.37 3.99 -2.44
CA MET A 96 10.23 4.65 -1.82
C MET A 96 9.32 3.59 -1.22
N VAL A 97 8.92 3.77 0.04
CA VAL A 97 7.96 2.87 0.69
C VAL A 97 6.68 3.63 1.03
N ASP A 98 5.56 3.15 0.50
CA ASP A 98 4.23 3.68 0.84
C ASP A 98 3.55 2.77 1.86
N ILE A 99 3.43 3.26 3.10
CA ILE A 99 2.80 2.55 4.20
C ILE A 99 1.35 3.01 4.47
N ALA A 100 0.72 3.66 3.52
CA ALA A 100 -0.59 4.29 3.72
C ALA A 100 -1.62 3.37 4.40
N HIS A 101 -1.69 2.10 4.02
CA HIS A 101 -2.61 1.14 4.62
C HIS A 101 -2.18 0.64 6.00
N ILE A 102 -0.89 0.49 6.24
CA ILE A 102 -0.33 -0.17 7.42
C ILE A 102 0.34 0.80 8.40
N ALA A 103 0.21 2.11 8.20
CA ALA A 103 0.95 3.10 8.99
C ALA A 103 0.67 3.00 10.50
N GLY A 104 -0.57 2.72 10.91
CA GLY A 104 -0.91 2.48 12.30
C GLY A 104 -0.22 1.24 12.88
N LEU A 105 -0.12 0.17 12.09
CA LEU A 105 0.58 -1.06 12.49
C LEU A 105 2.09 -0.83 12.59
N VAL A 106 2.68 -0.07 11.66
CA VAL A 106 4.09 0.32 11.70
C VAL A 106 4.39 1.19 12.93
N ALA A 107 3.54 2.18 13.21
CA ALA A 107 3.70 3.07 14.36
C ALA A 107 3.67 2.32 15.71
N THR A 108 2.93 1.22 15.79
CA THR A 108 2.79 0.40 17.02
C THR A 108 3.71 -0.82 17.06
N GLY A 109 4.54 -1.02 16.04
CA GLY A 109 5.45 -2.17 15.95
C GLY A 109 4.79 -3.50 15.59
N LEU A 110 3.54 -3.48 15.12
CA LEU A 110 2.80 -4.68 14.67
C LEU A 110 3.08 -5.06 13.21
N HIS A 111 3.80 -4.19 12.50
CA HIS A 111 4.40 -4.46 11.18
C HIS A 111 5.81 -3.88 11.17
N PRO A 112 6.78 -4.51 10.48
CA PRO A 112 8.13 -3.95 10.34
C PRO A 112 8.12 -2.51 9.83
N SER A 113 9.02 -1.69 10.38
CA SER A 113 9.18 -0.29 9.94
C SER A 113 10.06 -0.21 8.69
N PRO A 114 9.68 0.57 7.67
CA PRO A 114 10.55 0.84 6.52
C PRO A 114 11.63 1.88 6.79
N ILE A 115 11.52 2.65 7.87
CA ILE A 115 12.38 3.81 8.14
C ILE A 115 13.88 3.48 8.07
N PRO A 116 14.37 2.32 8.60
CA PRO A 116 15.79 1.99 8.47
C PRO A 116 16.25 1.65 7.04
N TYR A 117 15.32 1.38 6.14
CA TYR A 117 15.63 0.81 4.81
C TYR A 117 15.26 1.76 3.67
N ALA A 118 14.14 2.47 3.78
CA ALA A 118 13.65 3.33 2.72
C ALA A 118 14.47 4.62 2.59
N HIS A 119 14.69 5.08 1.36
CA HIS A 119 15.22 6.42 1.09
C HIS A 119 14.16 7.48 1.40
N VAL A 120 12.90 7.17 1.12
CA VAL A 120 11.76 8.01 1.44
C VAL A 120 10.55 7.14 1.76
N THR A 121 9.83 7.49 2.81
CA THR A 121 8.59 6.82 3.21
C THR A 121 7.42 7.77 3.06
N THR A 122 6.34 7.30 2.46
CA THR A 122 5.08 8.05 2.34
C THR A 122 3.95 7.35 3.06
N THR A 123 2.99 8.11 3.53
CA THR A 123 1.76 7.58 4.10
C THR A 123 0.59 8.54 3.91
N THR A 124 -0.62 8.00 3.97
CA THR A 124 -1.82 8.78 4.30
C THR A 124 -2.02 8.82 5.81
N THR A 125 -2.73 9.84 6.30
CA THR A 125 -3.03 9.97 7.73
C THR A 125 -4.43 9.47 8.11
N HIS A 126 -5.28 9.13 7.14
CA HIS A 126 -6.71 8.84 7.31
C HIS A 126 -7.11 7.35 7.15
N LYS A 127 -6.15 6.43 7.21
CA LYS A 127 -6.41 4.98 7.20
C LYS A 127 -6.14 4.41 8.60
N THR A 128 -5.27 3.43 8.73
CA THR A 128 -4.96 2.85 10.05
C THR A 128 -4.40 3.86 11.07
N LEU A 129 -3.79 4.97 10.63
CA LEU A 129 -3.44 6.08 11.55
C LEU A 129 -4.65 6.81 12.16
N ARG A 130 -5.85 6.64 11.61
CA ARG A 130 -7.10 7.18 12.18
C ARG A 130 -7.16 8.71 12.29
N GLY A 131 -6.40 9.41 11.43
CA GLY A 131 -6.31 10.87 11.41
C GLY A 131 -7.14 11.53 10.30
N PRO A 132 -7.00 12.84 10.10
CA PRO A 132 -7.66 13.57 9.04
C PRO A 132 -7.11 13.16 7.67
N ARG A 133 -7.91 13.38 6.62
CA ARG A 133 -7.47 13.13 5.24
C ARG A 133 -6.27 14.01 4.88
N GLY A 134 -5.18 13.36 4.52
CA GLY A 134 -3.94 14.01 4.11
C GLY A 134 -2.83 12.99 3.91
N GLY A 135 -1.66 13.48 3.58
CA GLY A 135 -0.45 12.69 3.42
C GLY A 135 0.70 13.19 4.29
N MET A 136 1.74 12.37 4.39
CA MET A 136 2.99 12.70 5.04
C MET A 136 4.15 12.08 4.26
N ILE A 137 5.25 12.79 4.16
CA ILE A 137 6.52 12.34 3.59
C ILE A 137 7.56 12.34 4.72
N MET A 138 8.29 11.25 4.86
CA MET A 138 9.36 11.07 5.85
C MET A 138 10.64 10.66 5.13
N CYS A 139 11.75 11.33 5.44
CA CYS A 139 13.06 11.00 4.90
C CYS A 139 14.17 11.52 5.83
N SER A 140 15.42 11.12 5.56
CA SER A 140 16.57 11.71 6.22
C SER A 140 16.79 13.17 5.78
N GLU A 141 17.53 13.93 6.59
CA GLU A 141 17.94 15.29 6.24
C GLU A 141 18.75 15.32 4.95
N GLU A 142 19.63 14.35 4.75
CA GLU A 142 20.44 14.17 3.54
C GLU A 142 19.55 14.05 2.29
N MET A 143 18.54 13.18 2.34
CA MET A 143 17.59 12.99 1.23
C MET A 143 16.80 14.26 0.95
N ASN A 144 16.36 14.97 2.01
CA ASN A 144 15.66 16.23 1.81
C ASN A 144 16.56 17.34 1.24
N LYS A 145 17.83 17.40 1.64
CA LYS A 145 18.81 18.34 1.03
C LYS A 145 19.03 18.03 -0.45
N LYS A 146 19.09 16.74 -0.81
CA LYS A 146 19.31 16.30 -2.19
C LYS A 146 18.11 16.58 -3.12
N PHE A 147 16.89 16.29 -2.68
CA PHE A 147 15.71 16.31 -3.52
C PHE A 147 14.71 17.43 -3.21
N ASN A 148 14.87 18.12 -2.09
CA ASN A 148 14.02 19.23 -1.66
C ASN A 148 12.52 18.92 -1.71
N PHE A 149 12.09 17.90 -0.98
CA PHE A 149 10.70 17.46 -0.94
C PHE A 149 9.72 18.57 -0.50
N ASN A 150 10.16 19.49 0.37
CA ASN A 150 9.34 20.62 0.77
C ASN A 150 8.97 21.50 -0.44
N LYS A 151 9.94 21.79 -1.31
CA LYS A 151 9.71 22.56 -2.54
C LYS A 151 8.84 21.78 -3.53
N ALA A 152 9.01 20.46 -3.61
CA ALA A 152 8.18 19.61 -4.46
C ALA A 152 6.72 19.56 -3.99
N VAL A 153 6.46 19.68 -2.68
CA VAL A 153 5.11 19.82 -2.14
C VAL A 153 4.59 21.23 -2.40
N PHE A 154 5.28 22.25 -1.95
CA PHE A 154 4.90 23.66 -2.14
C PHE A 154 6.11 24.48 -2.63
N PRO A 155 5.98 25.17 -3.75
CA PRO A 155 4.80 25.33 -4.62
C PRO A 155 4.66 24.26 -5.73
N GLY A 156 5.40 23.13 -5.64
CA GLY A 156 5.48 22.16 -6.74
C GLY A 156 4.13 21.60 -7.17
N ILE A 157 3.38 20.99 -6.25
CA ILE A 157 2.09 20.35 -6.57
C ILE A 157 0.92 20.83 -5.71
N GLN A 158 1.16 21.60 -4.66
CA GLN A 158 0.13 22.15 -3.77
C GLN A 158 0.25 23.65 -3.63
N GLY A 159 -0.83 24.29 -3.17
CA GLY A 159 -0.89 25.69 -2.78
C GLY A 159 -0.88 25.86 -1.26
N GLY A 160 -1.60 26.86 -0.75
CA GLY A 160 -1.69 27.16 0.68
C GLY A 160 -2.17 25.96 1.50
N PRO A 161 -1.56 25.71 2.66
CA PRO A 161 -1.87 24.55 3.48
C PRO A 161 -3.22 24.71 4.19
N LEU A 162 -3.89 23.56 4.41
CA LEU A 162 -5.11 23.48 5.23
C LEU A 162 -4.73 23.35 6.70
N MET A 163 -4.66 24.45 7.43
CA MET A 163 -4.15 24.47 8.81
C MET A 163 -4.98 23.65 9.78
N HIS A 164 -6.30 23.55 9.59
CA HIS A 164 -7.16 22.70 10.40
C HIS A 164 -6.85 21.21 10.21
N VAL A 165 -6.46 20.80 8.99
CA VAL A 165 -5.98 19.43 8.73
C VAL A 165 -4.64 19.18 9.41
N ILE A 166 -3.72 20.15 9.37
CA ILE A 166 -2.42 20.04 10.05
C ILE A 166 -2.61 19.94 11.57
N ALA A 167 -3.48 20.75 12.16
CA ALA A 167 -3.83 20.65 13.58
C ALA A 167 -4.41 19.26 13.91
N GLY A 168 -5.33 18.76 13.09
CA GLY A 168 -5.87 17.41 13.24
C GLY A 168 -4.81 16.30 13.12
N LYS A 169 -3.80 16.47 12.26
CA LYS A 169 -2.66 15.53 12.20
C LYS A 169 -1.84 15.54 13.49
N ALA A 170 -1.62 16.72 14.09
CA ALA A 170 -0.88 16.81 15.36
C ALA A 170 -1.60 16.05 16.48
N VAL A 171 -2.93 16.16 16.57
CA VAL A 171 -3.74 15.38 17.52
C VAL A 171 -3.63 13.88 17.21
N CYS A 172 -3.81 13.48 15.96
CA CYS A 172 -3.68 12.10 15.50
C CYS A 172 -2.32 11.48 15.90
N PHE A 173 -1.24 12.21 15.68
CA PHE A 173 0.10 11.70 16.01
C PHE A 173 0.33 11.61 17.53
N LYS A 174 -0.23 12.55 18.31
CA LYS A 174 -0.19 12.45 19.76
C LYS A 174 -0.94 11.21 20.24
N GLU A 175 -2.17 11.00 19.75
CA GLU A 175 -2.94 9.79 20.08
C GLU A 175 -2.20 8.50 19.70
N ALA A 176 -1.51 8.49 18.54
CA ALA A 176 -0.75 7.32 18.09
C ALA A 176 0.48 7.00 18.98
N LEU A 177 0.94 7.93 19.81
CA LEU A 177 1.99 7.73 20.79
C LEU A 177 1.49 7.16 22.12
N GLU A 178 0.17 7.20 22.38
CA GLU A 178 -0.40 6.72 23.64
C GLU A 178 -0.51 5.18 23.64
N PRO A 179 -0.37 4.54 24.83
CA PRO A 179 -0.46 3.07 24.95
C PRO A 179 -1.79 2.49 24.46
N GLU A 180 -2.88 3.23 24.63
CA GLU A 180 -4.23 2.86 24.21
C GLU A 180 -4.31 2.64 22.68
N TYR A 181 -3.55 3.41 21.91
CA TYR A 181 -3.51 3.26 20.46
C TYR A 181 -2.86 1.93 20.06
N LYS A 182 -1.82 1.50 20.77
CA LYS A 182 -1.22 0.18 20.56
C LYS A 182 -2.21 -0.94 20.86
N THR A 183 -2.92 -0.84 21.98
CA THR A 183 -3.99 -1.79 22.37
C THR A 183 -5.08 -1.86 21.29
N TYR A 184 -5.47 -0.70 20.75
CA TYR A 184 -6.44 -0.62 19.66
C TYR A 184 -5.93 -1.33 18.40
N MET A 185 -4.68 -1.08 17.98
CA MET A 185 -4.10 -1.74 16.79
C MET A 185 -3.92 -3.25 16.98
N GLU A 186 -3.56 -3.71 18.17
CA GLU A 186 -3.53 -5.15 18.49
C GLU A 186 -4.91 -5.79 18.34
N GLN A 187 -5.96 -5.09 18.77
CA GLN A 187 -7.33 -5.58 18.62
C GLN A 187 -7.76 -5.62 17.14
N VAL A 188 -7.35 -4.62 16.33
CA VAL A 188 -7.58 -4.60 14.87
C VAL A 188 -6.99 -5.87 14.22
N VAL A 189 -5.73 -6.20 14.53
CA VAL A 189 -5.08 -7.40 13.97
C VAL A 189 -5.76 -8.70 14.45
N LYS A 190 -6.13 -8.76 15.74
CA LYS A 190 -6.87 -9.92 16.30
C LYS A 190 -8.23 -10.09 15.60
N ASN A 191 -8.95 -9.00 15.37
CA ASN A 191 -10.24 -9.03 14.66
C ASN A 191 -10.08 -9.49 13.21
N ALA A 192 -9.08 -8.98 12.49
CA ALA A 192 -8.80 -9.40 11.12
C ALA A 192 -8.50 -10.92 11.07
N LYS A 193 -7.69 -11.41 11.99
CA LYS A 193 -7.35 -12.84 12.09
C LYS A 193 -8.57 -13.69 12.40
N ALA A 194 -9.41 -13.26 13.34
CA ALA A 194 -10.63 -13.96 13.70
C ALA A 194 -11.63 -14.02 12.54
N LEU A 195 -11.81 -12.88 11.83
CA LEU A 195 -12.65 -12.82 10.63
C LEU A 195 -12.11 -13.73 9.52
N CYS A 196 -10.82 -13.68 9.24
CA CYS A 196 -10.17 -14.53 8.23
C CYS A 196 -10.39 -16.02 8.55
N ASN A 197 -10.14 -16.43 9.78
CA ASN A 197 -10.32 -17.83 10.21
C ASN A 197 -11.80 -18.24 10.15
N GLY A 198 -12.72 -17.37 10.55
CA GLY A 198 -14.17 -17.63 10.49
C GLY A 198 -14.68 -17.80 9.06
N LEU A 199 -14.17 -17.03 8.11
CA LEU A 199 -14.47 -17.16 6.68
C LEU A 199 -13.91 -18.48 6.11
N LYS A 200 -12.64 -18.78 6.40
CA LYS A 200 -12.00 -20.04 5.97
C LYS A 200 -12.72 -21.28 6.50
N ALA A 201 -13.13 -21.26 7.77
CA ALA A 201 -13.91 -22.37 8.37
C ALA A 201 -15.26 -22.61 7.68
N ARG A 202 -15.76 -21.62 6.94
CA ARG A 202 -16.99 -21.68 6.12
C ARG A 202 -16.73 -21.94 4.64
N GLY A 203 -15.50 -22.30 4.28
CA GLY A 203 -15.13 -22.63 2.90
C GLY A 203 -14.86 -21.42 2.02
N VAL A 204 -14.77 -20.19 2.58
CA VAL A 204 -14.43 -19.01 1.81
C VAL A 204 -12.92 -19.00 1.54
N LYS A 205 -12.56 -18.86 0.27
CA LYS A 205 -11.15 -18.81 -0.14
C LYS A 205 -10.59 -17.41 0.11
N ILE A 206 -9.41 -17.36 0.72
CA ILE A 206 -8.68 -16.12 1.02
C ILE A 206 -7.39 -16.11 0.20
N VAL A 207 -7.14 -15.02 -0.51
CA VAL A 207 -5.87 -14.81 -1.22
C VAL A 207 -4.73 -14.82 -0.20
N SER A 208 -3.62 -15.46 -0.52
CA SER A 208 -2.50 -15.77 0.38
C SER A 208 -2.84 -16.66 1.59
N GLY A 209 -4.04 -17.24 1.64
CA GLY A 209 -4.48 -18.18 2.66
C GLY A 209 -4.66 -17.62 4.06
N ASP A 210 -4.23 -16.37 4.32
CA ASP A 210 -4.25 -15.78 5.66
C ASP A 210 -4.05 -14.24 5.63
N THR A 211 -4.05 -13.61 6.82
CA THR A 211 -3.69 -12.21 7.00
C THR A 211 -2.72 -12.01 8.16
N ASP A 212 -1.77 -11.09 7.98
CA ASP A 212 -0.82 -10.62 9.01
C ASP A 212 -1.11 -9.19 9.45
N ASN A 213 -2.13 -8.54 8.86
CA ASN A 213 -2.43 -7.12 9.10
C ASN A 213 -3.94 -6.88 9.33
N HIS A 214 -4.46 -5.73 8.97
CA HIS A 214 -5.84 -5.29 9.21
C HIS A 214 -6.81 -5.67 8.10
N LEU A 215 -6.35 -6.24 6.99
CA LEU A 215 -7.19 -6.54 5.82
C LEU A 215 -6.98 -7.98 5.33
N MET A 216 -7.92 -8.44 4.54
CA MET A 216 -7.85 -9.67 3.77
C MET A 216 -8.53 -9.51 2.43
N LEU A 217 -8.18 -10.35 1.47
CA LEU A 217 -8.77 -10.38 0.14
C LEU A 217 -9.48 -11.73 -0.06
N VAL A 218 -10.80 -11.69 -0.20
CA VAL A 218 -11.64 -12.85 -0.50
C VAL A 218 -11.53 -13.17 -1.98
N ASP A 219 -11.35 -14.45 -2.31
CA ASP A 219 -11.30 -14.98 -3.68
C ASP A 219 -12.63 -15.67 -4.03
N LEU A 220 -13.34 -15.09 -4.99
CA LEU A 220 -14.63 -15.58 -5.51
C LEU A 220 -14.49 -16.22 -6.90
N SER A 221 -13.26 -16.43 -7.41
CA SER A 221 -13.04 -16.94 -8.78
C SER A 221 -13.70 -18.29 -9.06
N GLY A 222 -13.84 -19.11 -8.03
CA GLY A 222 -14.53 -20.42 -8.09
C GLY A 222 -16.05 -20.36 -7.86
N THR A 223 -16.67 -19.17 -7.84
CA THR A 223 -18.09 -18.99 -7.57
C THR A 223 -18.79 -18.24 -8.71
N GLU A 224 -20.12 -18.33 -8.78
CA GLU A 224 -20.90 -17.52 -9.72
C GLU A 224 -20.97 -16.04 -9.29
N THR A 225 -20.83 -15.76 -7.99
CA THR A 225 -20.91 -14.41 -7.44
C THR A 225 -19.66 -13.60 -7.81
N SER A 226 -19.85 -12.41 -8.35
CA SER A 226 -18.77 -11.47 -8.63
C SER A 226 -18.44 -10.59 -7.41
N GLY A 227 -17.23 -9.97 -7.42
CA GLY A 227 -16.87 -8.99 -6.40
C GLY A 227 -17.84 -7.82 -6.34
N LYS A 228 -18.30 -7.32 -7.51
CA LYS A 228 -19.30 -6.25 -7.61
C LYS A 228 -20.65 -6.64 -6.98
N GLU A 229 -21.06 -7.88 -7.19
CA GLU A 229 -22.31 -8.37 -6.63
C GLU A 229 -22.20 -8.55 -5.10
N LEU A 230 -21.12 -9.15 -4.63
CA LEU A 230 -20.91 -9.31 -3.19
C LEU A 230 -20.76 -7.95 -2.49
N GLU A 231 -20.01 -6.99 -3.06
CA GLU A 231 -19.93 -5.61 -2.56
C GLU A 231 -21.32 -5.01 -2.33
N LYS A 232 -22.19 -5.12 -3.33
CA LYS A 232 -23.57 -4.63 -3.22
C LYS A 232 -24.38 -5.34 -2.13
N ARG A 233 -24.31 -6.68 -2.07
CA ARG A 233 -25.05 -7.45 -1.05
C ARG A 233 -24.57 -7.13 0.36
N LEU A 234 -23.27 -6.88 0.53
CA LEU A 234 -22.71 -6.47 1.81
C LEU A 234 -23.15 -5.06 2.20
N ASP A 235 -23.21 -4.13 1.23
CA ASP A 235 -23.71 -2.77 1.44
C ASP A 235 -25.20 -2.78 1.84
N ASP A 236 -26.03 -3.59 1.18
CA ASP A 236 -27.43 -3.82 1.55
C ASP A 236 -27.59 -4.38 2.98
N ALA A 237 -26.58 -5.10 3.47
CA ALA A 237 -26.50 -5.59 4.84
C ALA A 237 -25.74 -4.66 5.81
N HIS A 238 -25.46 -3.42 5.41
CA HIS A 238 -24.70 -2.41 6.16
C HIS A 238 -23.26 -2.82 6.50
N VAL A 239 -22.65 -3.65 5.67
CA VAL A 239 -21.23 -4.05 5.76
C VAL A 239 -20.47 -3.38 4.62
N THR A 240 -19.68 -2.36 4.94
CA THR A 240 -18.86 -1.67 3.96
C THR A 240 -17.68 -2.56 3.53
N ALA A 241 -17.60 -2.83 2.22
CA ALA A 241 -16.51 -3.57 1.61
C ALA A 241 -16.16 -2.97 0.25
N ASN A 242 -15.07 -3.39 -0.36
CA ASN A 242 -14.69 -2.94 -1.70
C ASN A 242 -14.48 -4.16 -2.60
N LYS A 243 -15.13 -4.15 -3.77
CA LYS A 243 -14.72 -5.06 -4.83
C LYS A 243 -13.26 -4.80 -5.16
N ASN A 244 -12.52 -5.86 -5.44
CA ASN A 244 -11.09 -5.80 -5.71
C ASN A 244 -10.71 -6.90 -6.68
N THR A 245 -9.80 -6.64 -7.62
CA THR A 245 -9.18 -7.70 -8.41
C THR A 245 -8.39 -8.64 -7.50
N ILE A 246 -8.31 -9.89 -7.90
CA ILE A 246 -7.41 -10.88 -7.32
C ILE A 246 -6.25 -11.13 -8.29
N PRO A 247 -5.11 -11.68 -7.84
CA PRO A 247 -4.04 -12.06 -8.75
C PRO A 247 -4.54 -12.98 -9.87
N ASN A 248 -4.24 -12.62 -11.13
CA ASN A 248 -4.72 -13.31 -12.33
C ASN A 248 -6.26 -13.38 -12.43
N ASP A 249 -6.95 -12.32 -12.06
CA ASP A 249 -8.41 -12.27 -12.05
C ASP A 249 -9.00 -12.60 -13.43
N PRO A 250 -9.89 -13.61 -13.54
CA PRO A 250 -10.53 -13.94 -14.81
C PRO A 250 -11.62 -12.93 -15.23
N ARG A 251 -12.06 -12.06 -14.31
CA ARG A 251 -13.09 -11.03 -14.59
C ARG A 251 -12.45 -9.65 -14.78
N SER A 252 -13.18 -8.78 -15.48
CA SER A 252 -12.73 -7.41 -15.70
C SER A 252 -12.61 -6.62 -14.39
N PRO A 253 -11.76 -5.57 -14.32
CA PRO A 253 -11.61 -4.72 -13.13
C PRO A 253 -12.89 -4.02 -12.66
N PHE A 254 -13.92 -3.92 -13.54
CA PHE A 254 -15.23 -3.34 -13.20
C PHE A 254 -16.17 -4.32 -12.51
N VAL A 255 -15.89 -5.63 -12.63
CA VAL A 255 -16.70 -6.73 -12.07
C VAL A 255 -15.96 -7.39 -10.91
N THR A 256 -14.72 -7.75 -11.11
CA THR A 256 -13.77 -8.41 -10.21
C THR A 256 -14.20 -9.80 -9.71
N SER A 257 -13.24 -10.58 -9.29
CA SER A 257 -13.47 -11.86 -8.59
C SER A 257 -13.09 -11.80 -7.12
N GLY A 258 -12.85 -10.62 -6.58
CA GLY A 258 -12.49 -10.47 -5.18
C GLY A 258 -13.25 -9.35 -4.48
N VAL A 259 -13.20 -9.43 -3.15
CA VAL A 259 -13.66 -8.39 -2.22
C VAL A 259 -12.62 -8.21 -1.14
N ARG A 260 -12.19 -6.95 -0.92
CA ARG A 260 -11.32 -6.60 0.19
C ARG A 260 -12.16 -6.29 1.42
N LEU A 261 -11.88 -7.01 2.50
CA LEU A 261 -12.42 -6.77 3.83
C LEU A 261 -11.32 -6.22 4.74
N ALA A 262 -11.68 -5.35 5.67
CA ALA A 262 -10.78 -4.80 6.67
C ALA A 262 -11.50 -4.63 8.01
N THR A 263 -10.74 -4.58 9.11
CA THR A 263 -11.24 -4.40 10.48
C THR A 263 -10.73 -3.11 11.09
#